data_fc4b21ded16ee67b69721b3a3112e344
#
_entry.id   fc4b21ded16ee67b69721b3a3112e344
#
_cell.length_a   1.000
_cell.length_b   1.000
_cell.length_c   1.000
_cell.angle_alpha   90.00
_cell.angle_beta   90.00
_cell.angle_gamma   90.00
#
_symmetry.space_group_name_H-M   'P 1'
#
loop_
_entity.id
_entity.type
_entity.pdbx_description
1 polymer ?
#
loop_
_entity_poly.entity_id
_entity_poly.type
_entity_poly.pdbx_seq_one_letter_code
_entity_poly.pdbx_strand_id
1 'polypeptide(L)'
;MSRINAKSLDLARAISEFLTDYAPMHLTNSQHTLHSYETAITLYIGYLETECGIKPTNFSLRCFEQTKIEGWMEWLSNERGCSPQTCNTRLSSFRKFIKYLSSRNPKYLYLLDEAAKVPLRKKKK
;
A
#
# COMPACT_ATOMS: atom_id res chain seq x y z
N MET A 1 -15.86 -25.69 10.13
CA MET A 1 -14.85 -24.71 10.51
C MET A 1 -14.66 -23.71 9.40
N SER A 2 -14.83 -22.46 9.70
CA SER A 2 -14.58 -21.47 8.68
C SER A 2 -13.06 -21.38 8.48
N ARG A 3 -12.66 -21.46 7.25
CA ARG A 3 -11.29 -21.20 6.92
C ARG A 3 -11.11 -19.71 6.78
N ILE A 4 -10.31 -19.16 7.65
CA ILE A 4 -9.85 -17.82 7.42
C ILE A 4 -9.02 -17.87 6.14
N ASN A 5 -9.25 -16.94 5.26
CA ASN A 5 -8.51 -16.83 4.03
C ASN A 5 -7.02 -16.67 4.37
N ALA A 6 -6.22 -17.68 4.03
CA ALA A 6 -4.80 -17.68 4.34
C ALA A 6 -4.09 -16.47 3.74
N LYS A 7 -4.51 -16.02 2.55
CA LYS A 7 -3.94 -14.85 1.91
C LYS A 7 -4.19 -13.58 2.71
N SER A 8 -5.40 -13.44 3.29
CA SER A 8 -5.71 -12.27 4.11
C SER A 8 -4.87 -12.25 5.38
N LEU A 9 -4.70 -13.41 6.01
CA LEU A 9 -3.85 -13.51 7.19
C LEU A 9 -2.41 -13.19 6.86
N ASP A 10 -1.90 -13.71 5.72
CA ASP A 10 -0.54 -13.44 5.30
C ASP A 10 -0.31 -11.96 5.04
N LEU A 11 -1.28 -11.28 4.43
CA LEU A 11 -1.17 -9.84 4.17
C LEU A 11 -1.16 -9.06 5.47
N ALA A 12 -2.06 -9.38 6.40
CA ALA A 12 -2.09 -8.70 7.70
C ALA A 12 -0.78 -8.87 8.44
N ARG A 13 -0.24 -10.09 8.42
CA ARG A 13 1.05 -10.37 9.05
C ARG A 13 2.16 -9.60 8.36
N ALA A 14 2.17 -9.57 7.03
CA ALA A 14 3.19 -8.85 6.27
C ALA A 14 3.17 -7.36 6.59
N ILE A 15 1.99 -6.76 6.70
CA ILE A 15 1.87 -5.35 7.08
C ILE A 15 2.46 -5.11 8.46
N SER A 16 2.09 -5.95 9.42
CA SER A 16 2.59 -5.82 10.78
C SER A 16 4.12 -5.98 10.83
N GLU A 17 4.65 -7.02 10.18
CA GLU A 17 6.08 -7.25 10.15
C GLU A 17 6.83 -6.12 9.47
N PHE A 18 6.25 -5.57 8.38
CA PHE A 18 6.87 -4.45 7.70
C PHE A 18 7.00 -3.24 8.62
N LEU A 19 5.93 -2.90 9.31
CA LEU A 19 5.89 -1.67 10.12
C LEU A 19 6.68 -1.80 11.43
N THR A 20 6.66 -2.97 12.06
CA THR A 20 7.28 -3.13 13.38
C THR A 20 8.68 -3.69 13.33
N ASP A 21 9.02 -4.45 12.30
CA ASP A 21 10.30 -5.14 12.26
C ASP A 21 11.19 -4.72 11.08
N TYR A 22 10.67 -4.86 9.86
CA TYR A 22 11.52 -4.69 8.68
C TYR A 22 11.91 -3.23 8.44
N ALA A 23 10.94 -2.32 8.46
CA ALA A 23 11.23 -0.92 8.16
C ALA A 23 12.13 -0.29 9.22
N PRO A 24 11.88 -0.51 10.53
CA PRO A 24 12.79 0.06 11.53
C PRO A 24 14.21 -0.51 11.44
N MET A 25 14.34 -1.77 11.05
CA MET A 25 15.64 -2.42 11.00
C MET A 25 16.42 -2.10 9.73
N HIS A 26 15.74 -2.01 8.58
CA HIS A 26 16.41 -1.95 7.29
C HIS A 26 16.22 -0.67 6.51
N LEU A 27 15.18 0.11 6.78
CA LEU A 27 14.85 1.25 5.94
C LEU A 27 15.10 2.60 6.61
N THR A 28 14.75 2.76 7.87
CA THR A 28 14.84 4.07 8.51
C THR A 28 14.77 3.98 10.01
N ASN A 29 15.49 4.88 10.69
CA ASN A 29 15.36 5.09 12.14
C ASN A 29 14.40 6.24 12.45
N SER A 30 13.91 6.93 11.43
CA SER A 30 13.07 8.10 11.62
C SER A 30 11.63 7.70 11.99
N GLN A 31 11.15 8.15 13.13
CA GLN A 31 9.76 7.91 13.51
C GLN A 31 8.81 8.60 12.55
N HIS A 32 9.21 9.74 12.02
CA HIS A 32 8.39 10.43 11.02
C HIS A 32 8.20 9.60 9.76
N THR A 33 9.28 8.99 9.28
CA THR A 33 9.23 8.15 8.08
C THR A 33 8.40 6.89 8.32
N LEU A 34 8.58 6.26 9.48
CA LEU A 34 7.78 5.08 9.85
C LEU A 34 6.30 5.42 9.90
N HIS A 35 5.97 6.59 10.44
CA HIS A 35 4.59 7.05 10.48
C HIS A 35 4.04 7.28 9.07
N SER A 36 4.87 7.79 8.16
CA SER A 36 4.46 7.97 6.76
C SER A 36 4.13 6.64 6.09
N TYR A 37 4.91 5.61 6.36
CA TYR A 37 4.62 4.27 5.84
C TYR A 37 3.29 3.76 6.38
N GLU A 38 3.09 3.88 7.68
CA GLU A 38 1.85 3.45 8.32
C GLU A 38 0.64 4.20 7.76
N THR A 39 0.77 5.51 7.59
CA THR A 39 -0.31 6.34 7.06
C THR A 39 -0.69 5.90 5.65
N ALA A 40 0.31 5.67 4.77
CA ALA A 40 0.04 5.26 3.40
C ALA A 40 -0.71 3.93 3.36
N ILE A 41 -0.25 2.96 4.15
CA ILE A 41 -0.88 1.63 4.18
C ILE A 41 -2.30 1.73 4.73
N THR A 42 -2.49 2.48 5.82
CA THR A 42 -3.81 2.66 6.43
C THR A 42 -4.78 3.31 5.47
N LEU A 43 -4.33 4.33 4.75
CA LEU A 43 -5.17 5.00 3.75
C LEU A 43 -5.53 4.06 2.61
N TYR A 44 -4.59 3.22 2.19
CA TYR A 44 -4.87 2.27 1.11
C TYR A 44 -5.92 1.25 1.54
N ILE A 45 -5.80 0.72 2.74
CA ILE A 45 -6.79 -0.21 3.28
C ILE A 45 -8.16 0.46 3.35
N GLY A 46 -8.21 1.70 3.82
CA GLY A 46 -9.46 2.46 3.89
C GLY A 46 -10.08 2.67 2.52
N TYR A 47 -9.25 2.98 1.52
CA TYR A 47 -9.72 3.13 0.15
C TYR A 47 -10.35 1.84 -0.37
N LEU A 48 -9.67 0.70 -0.17
CA LEU A 48 -10.22 -0.58 -0.61
C LEU A 48 -11.57 -0.86 0.03
N GLU A 49 -11.69 -0.54 1.30
CA GLU A 49 -12.93 -0.80 2.03
C GLU A 49 -14.05 0.13 1.60
N THR A 50 -13.79 1.45 1.55
CA THR A 50 -14.85 2.43 1.32
C THR A 50 -15.20 2.57 -0.16
N GLU A 51 -14.21 2.49 -1.06
CA GLU A 51 -14.44 2.73 -2.49
C GLU A 51 -14.59 1.45 -3.28
N CYS A 52 -13.93 0.37 -2.87
CA CYS A 52 -13.98 -0.88 -3.61
C CYS A 52 -14.84 -1.93 -2.93
N GLY A 53 -15.30 -1.65 -1.72
CA GLY A 53 -16.12 -2.60 -0.96
C GLY A 53 -15.37 -3.85 -0.56
N ILE A 54 -14.05 -3.78 -0.46
CA ILE A 54 -13.22 -4.95 -0.14
C ILE A 54 -12.75 -4.84 1.30
N LYS A 55 -13.22 -5.76 2.13
CA LYS A 55 -12.81 -5.80 3.54
C LYS A 55 -11.47 -6.50 3.69
N PRO A 56 -10.74 -6.20 4.76
CA PRO A 56 -9.42 -6.83 4.98
C PRO A 56 -9.44 -8.35 4.93
N THR A 57 -10.56 -8.97 5.33
CA THR A 57 -10.69 -10.42 5.28
C THR A 57 -10.75 -10.97 3.86
N ASN A 58 -10.97 -10.09 2.86
CA ASN A 58 -11.11 -10.49 1.46
C ASN A 58 -9.98 -9.95 0.59
N PHE A 59 -8.91 -9.44 1.19
CA PHE A 59 -7.78 -8.93 0.41
C PHE A 59 -7.14 -10.06 -0.38
N SER A 60 -6.79 -9.73 -1.61
CA SER A 60 -6.07 -10.65 -2.50
C SER A 60 -4.98 -9.84 -3.22
N LEU A 61 -4.15 -10.52 -4.00
CA LEU A 61 -3.09 -9.84 -4.75
C LEU A 61 -3.66 -8.82 -5.73
N ARG A 62 -4.84 -9.06 -6.27
CA ARG A 62 -5.48 -8.12 -7.19
C ARG A 62 -5.73 -6.75 -6.56
N CYS A 63 -5.84 -6.70 -5.25
CA CYS A 63 -6.05 -5.43 -4.54
C CYS A 63 -4.84 -4.51 -4.66
N PHE A 64 -3.70 -5.02 -5.08
CA PHE A 64 -2.44 -4.26 -5.15
C PHE A 64 -1.94 -4.09 -6.58
N GLU A 65 -2.81 -4.30 -7.57
CA GLU A 65 -2.44 -4.13 -8.97
C GLU A 65 -2.57 -2.67 -9.39
N GLN A 66 -1.97 -2.36 -10.53
CA GLN A 66 -1.83 -0.98 -11.02
C GLN A 66 -3.14 -0.20 -11.00
N THR A 67 -4.22 -0.79 -11.53
CA THR A 67 -5.50 -0.08 -11.62
C THR A 67 -6.05 0.31 -10.27
N LYS A 68 -5.86 -0.56 -9.27
CA LYS A 68 -6.31 -0.26 -7.91
C LYS A 68 -5.49 0.87 -7.30
N ILE A 69 -4.19 0.83 -7.50
CA ILE A 69 -3.31 1.89 -6.96
C ILE A 69 -3.61 3.22 -7.64
N GLU A 70 -3.86 3.20 -8.95
CA GLU A 70 -4.24 4.42 -9.66
C GLU A 70 -5.55 4.99 -9.14
N GLY A 71 -6.53 4.12 -8.87
CA GLY A 71 -7.79 4.54 -8.26
C GLY A 71 -7.58 5.17 -6.90
N TRP A 72 -6.64 4.63 -6.13
CA TRP A 72 -6.28 5.20 -4.82
C TRP A 72 -5.70 6.60 -4.97
N MET A 73 -4.82 6.79 -5.95
CA MET A 73 -4.25 8.11 -6.20
C MET A 73 -5.34 9.14 -6.55
N GLU A 74 -6.31 8.73 -7.37
CA GLU A 74 -7.46 9.58 -7.67
C GLU A 74 -8.26 9.90 -6.40
N TRP A 75 -8.51 8.89 -5.59
CA TRP A 75 -9.25 9.04 -4.34
C TRP A 75 -8.53 10.00 -3.39
N LEU A 76 -7.21 9.86 -3.26
CA LEU A 76 -6.43 10.75 -2.41
C LEU A 76 -6.59 12.20 -2.87
N SER A 77 -6.55 12.43 -4.17
CA SER A 77 -6.67 13.78 -4.72
C SER A 77 -8.08 14.33 -4.57
N ASN A 78 -9.08 13.55 -4.96
CA ASN A 78 -10.45 14.03 -5.08
C ASN A 78 -11.24 13.97 -3.77
N GLU A 79 -11.09 12.89 -3.02
CA GLU A 79 -11.88 12.69 -1.80
C GLU A 79 -11.15 13.16 -0.55
N ARG A 80 -9.83 13.03 -0.54
CA ARG A 80 -9.03 13.41 0.63
C ARG A 80 -8.38 14.77 0.48
N GLY A 81 -8.50 15.39 -0.70
CA GLY A 81 -7.97 16.73 -0.93
C GLY A 81 -6.46 16.83 -0.91
N CYS A 82 -5.77 15.71 -1.17
CA CYS A 82 -4.31 15.71 -1.15
C CYS A 82 -3.74 16.46 -2.35
N SER A 83 -2.69 17.25 -2.12
CA SER A 83 -1.95 17.88 -3.21
C SER A 83 -1.23 16.83 -4.03
N PRO A 84 -0.82 17.17 -5.27
CA PRO A 84 -0.01 16.24 -6.07
C PRO A 84 1.23 15.75 -5.32
N GLN A 85 1.91 16.65 -4.60
CA GLN A 85 3.09 16.28 -3.84
C GLN A 85 2.76 15.28 -2.74
N THR A 86 1.67 15.51 -2.02
CA THR A 86 1.25 14.58 -0.96
C THR A 86 0.87 13.23 -1.55
N CYS A 87 0.13 13.22 -2.66
CA CYS A 87 -0.21 11.97 -3.34
C CYS A 87 1.05 11.18 -3.70
N ASN A 88 2.05 11.88 -4.25
CA ASN A 88 3.29 11.23 -4.65
C ASN A 88 4.07 10.71 -3.45
N THR A 89 4.06 11.43 -2.34
CA THR A 89 4.69 10.97 -1.10
C THR A 89 4.01 9.70 -0.59
N ARG A 90 2.66 9.67 -0.62
CA ARG A 90 1.91 8.48 -0.21
C ARG A 90 2.25 7.29 -1.10
N LEU A 91 2.32 7.52 -2.41
CA LEU A 91 2.68 6.45 -3.36
C LEU A 91 4.09 5.93 -3.09
N SER A 92 5.04 6.84 -2.86
CA SER A 92 6.42 6.45 -2.57
C SER A 92 6.49 5.56 -1.33
N SER A 93 5.78 5.95 -0.26
CA SER A 93 5.73 5.17 0.97
C SER A 93 5.08 3.81 0.74
N PHE A 94 4.00 3.78 -0.03
CA PHE A 94 3.29 2.55 -0.31
C PHE A 94 4.15 1.59 -1.13
N ARG A 95 4.94 2.13 -2.08
CA ARG A 95 5.85 1.31 -2.89
C ARG A 95 6.90 0.60 -2.03
N LYS A 96 7.32 1.19 -0.92
CA LYS A 96 8.24 0.52 0.00
C LYS A 96 7.63 -0.73 0.58
N PHE A 97 6.35 -0.65 0.94
CA PHE A 97 5.64 -1.83 1.43
C PHE A 97 5.50 -2.89 0.31
N ILE A 98 5.16 -2.47 -0.90
CA ILE A 98 5.02 -3.41 -2.02
C ILE A 98 6.35 -4.12 -2.29
N LYS A 99 7.45 -3.39 -2.22
CA LYS A 99 8.78 -3.98 -2.41
C LYS A 99 9.05 -5.03 -1.34
N TYR A 100 8.73 -4.72 -0.09
CA TYR A 100 8.87 -5.70 0.98
C TYR A 100 8.00 -6.93 0.72
N LEU A 101 6.73 -6.70 0.38
CA LEU A 101 5.79 -7.78 0.15
C LEU A 101 6.28 -8.70 -0.96
N SER A 102 6.79 -8.13 -2.05
CA SER A 102 7.28 -8.91 -3.18
C SER A 102 8.50 -9.75 -2.82
N SER A 103 9.28 -9.35 -1.83
CA SER A 103 10.45 -10.10 -1.40
C SER A 103 10.10 -11.30 -0.53
N ARG A 104 8.86 -11.35 -0.04
CA ARG A 104 8.44 -12.43 0.87
C ARG A 104 7.99 -13.68 0.15
N ASN A 105 7.54 -13.55 -1.09
CA ASN A 105 7.01 -14.71 -1.82
C ASN A 105 7.13 -14.45 -3.32
N PRO A 106 7.69 -15.39 -4.10
CA PRO A 106 7.85 -15.20 -5.54
C PRO A 106 6.57 -14.84 -6.28
N LYS A 107 5.41 -15.31 -5.82
CA LYS A 107 4.15 -14.98 -6.50
C LYS A 107 3.75 -13.52 -6.34
N TYR A 108 4.40 -12.77 -5.46
CA TYR A 108 4.14 -11.34 -5.27
C TYR A 108 5.05 -10.46 -6.13
N LEU A 109 6.03 -11.06 -6.83
CA LEU A 109 7.03 -10.29 -7.58
C LEU A 109 6.41 -9.38 -8.64
N TYR A 110 5.34 -9.82 -9.29
CA TYR A 110 4.72 -8.99 -10.33
C TYR A 110 4.16 -7.67 -9.78
N LEU A 111 3.91 -7.60 -8.48
CA LEU A 111 3.40 -6.37 -7.87
C LEU A 111 4.41 -5.24 -7.91
N LEU A 112 5.72 -5.56 -7.94
CA LEU A 112 6.74 -4.52 -8.10
C LEU A 112 6.52 -3.72 -9.37
N ASP A 113 6.30 -4.45 -10.48
CA ASP A 113 6.08 -3.83 -11.77
C ASP A 113 4.74 -3.08 -11.79
N GLU A 114 3.72 -3.68 -11.20
CA GLU A 114 2.40 -3.05 -11.12
C GLU A 114 2.46 -1.70 -10.40
N ALA A 115 3.14 -1.66 -9.26
CA ALA A 115 3.27 -0.42 -8.51
C ALA A 115 4.16 0.60 -9.23
N ALA A 116 5.20 0.11 -9.90
CA ALA A 116 6.13 0.99 -10.62
C ALA A 116 5.49 1.68 -11.80
N LYS A 117 4.49 1.06 -12.41
CA LYS A 117 3.79 1.63 -13.56
C LYS A 117 2.86 2.78 -13.22
N VAL A 118 2.51 2.94 -11.94
CA VAL A 118 1.60 4.02 -11.52
C VAL A 118 2.33 5.35 -11.66
N PRO A 119 1.80 6.28 -12.47
CA PRO A 119 2.51 7.54 -12.70
C PRO A 119 2.39 8.48 -11.51
N LEU A 120 3.43 9.27 -11.32
CA LEU A 120 3.40 10.36 -10.35
C LEU A 120 2.45 11.44 -10.86
N ARG A 121 1.82 12.15 -9.93
CA ARG A 121 0.98 13.28 -10.29
C ARG A 121 1.86 14.50 -10.53
N LYS A 122 1.51 15.27 -11.56
CA LYS A 122 2.26 16.46 -11.90
C LYS A 122 1.84 17.61 -10.99
N LYS A 123 2.82 18.39 -10.57
CA LYS A 123 2.52 19.61 -9.83
C LYS A 123 1.81 20.59 -10.73
N LYS A 124 0.82 21.28 -10.18
CA LYS A 124 0.19 22.38 -10.88
C LYS A 124 1.15 23.56 -10.88
N LYS A 125 1.23 24.20 -11.99
CA LYS A 125 1.99 25.44 -12.09
C LYS A 125 1.19 26.58 -11.50
#